data_00c31b434a79f9628fb79726928a01ec
#
_entry.id   00c31b434a79f9628fb79726928a01ec
#
_cell.length_a   1.000
_cell.length_b   1.000
_cell.length_c   1.000
_cell.angle_alpha   90.00
_cell.angle_beta   90.00
_cell.angle_gamma   90.00
#
_symmetry.space_group_name_H-M   'P 1'
#
loop_
_entity.id
_entity.type
_entity.pdbx_description
1 polymer ?
#
loop_
_entity_poly.entity_id
_entity_poly.type
_entity_poly.pdbx_seq_one_letter_code
_entity_poly.pdbx_strand_id
1 'polypeptide(L)'
;MVKTKTPSGVTDNNEITLWSVARLLLGKFYWLLISGFACALIVWLITTFLIAPTYESRVSFYVYNNADKSNHASTINNSDLQAAESLATTYSKILESNSVLDAVLKDLGDKSDLSRKDLSEMIEVSVVSDTQLLEVIIKSDSAEFACDVGKSFANVAPTEIVRITKAGGVEVVDRPEVAAEKSSPRTVFDTAIGFLIGVMGISVVLILKMLSDTTIYLPEDIENISGVTVLGQIPEIDVTENGHTYWKLTKGGVIRCENKKDKDDKSKKSDD
;
A
#
# COMPACT_ATOMS: atom_id res chain seq x y z
N MET A 1 -10.98 -27.40 59.57
CA MET A 1 -11.14 -26.29 58.60
C MET A 1 -10.40 -26.64 57.33
N VAL A 2 -11.10 -27.22 56.37
CA VAL A 2 -10.55 -27.58 55.07
C VAL A 2 -10.81 -26.40 54.13
N LYS A 3 -9.74 -25.72 53.69
CA LYS A 3 -9.81 -24.69 52.66
C LYS A 3 -9.96 -25.35 51.30
N THR A 4 -11.15 -25.41 50.78
CA THR A 4 -11.43 -25.69 49.37
C THR A 4 -10.93 -24.56 48.53
N LYS A 5 -9.87 -24.82 47.79
CA LYS A 5 -9.34 -23.92 46.75
C LYS A 5 -10.22 -24.11 45.52
N THR A 6 -11.08 -23.15 45.26
CA THR A 6 -11.88 -23.06 44.03
C THR A 6 -10.91 -22.90 42.83
N PRO A 7 -10.96 -23.76 41.82
CA PRO A 7 -10.23 -23.49 40.59
C PRO A 7 -10.96 -22.36 39.86
N SER A 8 -10.27 -21.26 39.70
CA SER A 8 -10.69 -20.14 38.87
C SER A 8 -10.95 -20.65 37.44
N GLY A 9 -12.18 -20.44 36.99
CA GLY A 9 -12.72 -20.91 35.74
C GLY A 9 -11.82 -20.53 34.55
N VAL A 10 -11.41 -21.55 33.85
CA VAL A 10 -10.98 -21.47 32.46
C VAL A 10 -12.28 -21.49 31.64
N THR A 11 -12.77 -20.33 31.28
CA THR A 11 -13.72 -20.19 30.19
C THR A 11 -12.93 -20.38 28.91
N ASP A 12 -12.68 -21.63 28.55
CA ASP A 12 -12.26 -21.97 27.20
C ASP A 12 -13.50 -21.96 26.28
N ASN A 13 -13.94 -20.75 26.00
CA ASN A 13 -14.72 -20.53 24.80
C ASN A 13 -13.77 -20.82 23.63
N ASN A 14 -14.28 -21.52 22.65
CA ASN A 14 -13.67 -21.77 21.35
C ASN A 14 -13.49 -20.44 20.58
N GLU A 15 -13.03 -19.41 21.29
CA GLU A 15 -12.78 -18.08 20.73
C GLU A 15 -11.45 -18.15 19.97
N ILE A 16 -11.56 -17.87 18.70
CA ILE A 16 -10.39 -17.68 17.84
C ILE A 16 -9.55 -16.56 18.44
N THR A 17 -8.63 -16.94 19.30
CA THR A 17 -7.75 -15.97 19.95
C THR A 17 -6.82 -15.38 18.88
N LEU A 18 -6.73 -14.05 18.81
CA LEU A 18 -5.80 -13.36 17.90
C LEU A 18 -4.38 -13.94 17.95
N TRP A 19 -3.99 -14.46 19.13
CA TRP A 19 -2.73 -15.14 19.34
C TRP A 19 -2.60 -16.46 18.56
N SER A 20 -3.69 -17.23 18.43
CA SER A 20 -3.70 -18.49 17.66
C SER A 20 -3.53 -18.21 16.17
N VAL A 21 -4.20 -17.17 15.66
CA VAL A 21 -4.02 -16.70 14.26
C VAL A 21 -2.60 -16.21 14.03
N ALA A 22 -2.03 -15.42 14.94
CA ALA A 22 -0.67 -14.93 14.83
C ALA A 22 0.36 -16.07 14.81
N ARG A 23 0.19 -17.08 15.67
CA ARG A 23 1.06 -18.26 15.71
C ARG A 23 0.96 -19.09 14.42
N LEU A 24 -0.23 -19.24 13.85
CA LEU A 24 -0.44 -19.93 12.58
C LEU A 24 0.27 -19.20 11.44
N LEU A 25 0.12 -17.87 11.36
CA LEU A 25 0.76 -17.05 10.33
C LEU A 25 2.28 -17.11 10.46
N LEU A 26 2.82 -17.01 11.69
CA LEU A 26 4.25 -17.14 11.94
C LEU A 26 4.78 -18.56 11.60
N GLY A 27 4.01 -19.61 11.91
CA GLY A 27 4.38 -21.00 11.57
C GLY A 27 4.40 -21.26 10.06
N LYS A 28 3.66 -20.51 9.28
CA LYS A 28 3.60 -20.61 7.81
C LYS A 28 4.16 -19.39 7.09
N PHE A 29 5.04 -18.65 7.75
CA PHE A 29 5.65 -17.42 7.22
C PHE A 29 6.28 -17.60 5.84
N TYR A 30 6.86 -18.76 5.57
CA TYR A 30 7.45 -19.09 4.27
C TYR A 30 6.40 -19.05 3.12
N TRP A 31 5.19 -19.55 3.37
CA TRP A 31 4.09 -19.49 2.41
C TRP A 31 3.60 -18.05 2.16
N LEU A 32 3.59 -17.21 3.21
CA LEU A 32 3.25 -15.81 3.07
C LEU A 32 4.27 -15.08 2.17
N LEU A 33 5.56 -15.33 2.41
CA LEU A 33 6.62 -14.73 1.59
C LEU A 33 6.53 -15.15 0.12
N ILE A 34 6.39 -16.47 -0.15
CA ILE A 34 6.28 -16.97 -1.52
C ILE A 34 5.10 -16.33 -2.24
N SER A 35 3.92 -16.29 -1.61
CA SER A 35 2.72 -15.67 -2.19
C SER A 35 2.92 -14.17 -2.43
N GLY A 36 3.49 -13.45 -1.45
CA GLY A 36 3.81 -12.03 -1.60
C GLY A 36 4.74 -11.77 -2.78
N PHE A 37 5.83 -12.52 -2.88
CA PHE A 37 6.78 -12.38 -4.00
C PHE A 37 6.17 -12.79 -5.34
N ALA A 38 5.34 -13.83 -5.40
CA ALA A 38 4.66 -14.22 -6.63
C ALA A 38 3.72 -13.11 -7.13
N CYS A 39 2.91 -12.52 -6.25
CA CYS A 39 2.04 -11.39 -6.60
C CYS A 39 2.85 -10.14 -6.97
N ALA A 40 3.92 -9.83 -6.24
CA ALA A 40 4.80 -8.72 -6.56
C ALA A 40 5.44 -8.86 -7.95
N LEU A 41 5.86 -10.07 -8.32
CA LEU A 41 6.43 -10.36 -9.63
C LEU A 41 5.39 -10.18 -10.74
N ILE A 42 4.15 -10.64 -10.53
CA ILE A 42 3.06 -10.46 -11.49
C ILE A 42 2.78 -8.96 -11.69
N VAL A 43 2.64 -8.20 -10.60
CA VAL A 43 2.40 -6.75 -10.68
C VAL A 43 3.57 -6.04 -11.36
N TRP A 44 4.79 -6.38 -11.03
CA TRP A 44 5.98 -5.83 -11.67
C TRP A 44 6.01 -6.08 -13.17
N LEU A 45 5.67 -7.30 -13.62
CA LEU A 45 5.56 -7.64 -15.04
C LEU A 45 4.49 -6.80 -15.74
N ILE A 46 3.29 -6.71 -15.15
CA ILE A 46 2.19 -5.92 -15.70
C ILE A 46 2.60 -4.45 -15.81
N THR A 47 3.14 -3.89 -14.73
CA THR A 47 3.55 -2.48 -14.67
C THR A 47 4.65 -2.15 -15.67
N THR A 48 5.58 -3.07 -15.91
CA THR A 48 6.72 -2.82 -16.81
C THR A 48 6.37 -3.05 -18.27
N PHE A 49 5.54 -4.05 -18.59
CA PHE A 49 5.28 -4.45 -19.99
C PHE A 49 3.96 -3.95 -20.54
N LEU A 50 2.94 -3.73 -19.69
CA LEU A 50 1.60 -3.40 -20.15
C LEU A 50 1.28 -1.89 -20.03
N ILE A 51 1.91 -1.18 -19.10
CA ILE A 51 1.63 0.25 -18.85
C ILE A 51 2.69 1.10 -19.53
N ALA A 52 2.24 1.97 -20.44
CA ALA A 52 3.12 2.93 -21.10
C ALA A 52 3.69 3.94 -20.09
N PRO A 53 4.98 4.31 -20.19
CA PRO A 53 5.55 5.34 -19.33
C PRO A 53 4.92 6.70 -19.63
N THR A 54 4.59 7.45 -18.58
CA THR A 54 4.06 8.81 -18.69
C THR A 54 5.02 9.79 -18.05
N TYR A 55 5.26 10.89 -18.74
CA TYR A 55 6.12 12.00 -18.31
C TYR A 55 5.27 13.19 -17.91
N GLU A 56 5.68 13.89 -16.85
CA GLU A 56 4.99 15.07 -16.35
C GLU A 56 5.87 16.31 -16.55
N SER A 57 5.29 17.35 -17.13
CA SER A 57 5.86 18.69 -17.12
C SER A 57 4.95 19.62 -16.33
N ARG A 58 5.52 20.51 -15.53
CA ARG A 58 4.79 21.41 -14.63
C ARG A 58 5.06 22.85 -14.97
N VAL A 59 4.01 23.66 -14.86
CA VAL A 59 4.07 25.12 -14.99
C VAL A 59 3.40 25.72 -13.78
N SER A 60 4.08 26.59 -13.05
CA SER A 60 3.51 27.28 -11.89
C SER A 60 3.22 28.73 -12.23
N PHE A 61 2.04 29.20 -11.83
CA PHE A 61 1.58 30.55 -12.00
C PHE A 61 1.28 31.19 -10.65
N TYR A 62 1.67 32.44 -10.48
CA TYR A 62 1.26 33.27 -9.37
C TYR A 62 0.05 34.08 -9.75
N VAL A 63 -0.99 34.00 -8.95
CA VAL A 63 -2.24 34.74 -9.17
C VAL A 63 -2.19 36.06 -8.43
N TYR A 64 -2.43 37.16 -9.12
CA TYR A 64 -2.49 38.47 -8.51
C TYR A 64 -3.78 39.23 -8.88
N ASN A 65 -4.23 40.07 -7.97
CA ASN A 65 -5.33 40.99 -8.20
C ASN A 65 -4.80 42.37 -8.62
N ASN A 66 -5.49 43.08 -9.50
CA ASN A 66 -5.08 44.45 -9.91
C ASN A 66 -5.08 45.46 -8.76
N ALA A 67 -5.79 45.17 -7.65
CA ALA A 67 -5.72 45.98 -6.44
C ALA A 67 -4.33 46.06 -5.85
N ASP A 68 -3.51 45.01 -6.01
CA ASP A 68 -2.15 44.92 -5.46
C ASP A 68 -1.16 45.86 -6.19
N LYS A 69 -1.41 46.19 -7.47
CA LYS A 69 -0.54 47.09 -8.25
C LYS A 69 -0.69 48.56 -7.89
N SER A 70 -1.79 48.98 -7.27
CA SER A 70 -2.07 50.36 -6.92
C SER A 70 -1.58 50.77 -5.53
N ASN A 71 -1.25 49.83 -4.66
CA ASN A 71 -0.87 50.10 -3.27
C ASN A 71 0.54 49.57 -2.93
N HIS A 72 1.56 50.34 -3.25
CA HIS A 72 2.97 49.98 -2.96
C HIS A 72 3.31 49.96 -1.44
N ALA A 73 2.33 50.08 -0.55
CA ALA A 73 2.54 50.16 0.90
C ALA A 73 1.39 49.57 1.74
N SER A 74 0.72 48.55 1.28
CA SER A 74 -0.39 47.96 2.04
C SER A 74 0.07 46.71 2.79
N THR A 75 -0.15 46.74 4.09
CA THR A 75 -0.14 45.54 4.93
C THR A 75 -1.00 44.46 4.29
N ILE A 76 -0.42 43.28 4.04
CA ILE A 76 -1.14 42.13 3.58
C ILE A 76 -2.22 41.78 4.59
N ASN A 77 -3.47 41.92 4.22
CA ASN A 77 -4.60 41.58 5.08
C ASN A 77 -5.06 40.15 4.75
N ASN A 78 -5.56 39.42 5.75
CA ASN A 78 -6.11 38.09 5.55
C ASN A 78 -7.25 38.03 4.52
N SER A 79 -8.00 39.16 4.36
CA SER A 79 -9.04 39.28 3.35
C SER A 79 -8.49 39.28 1.92
N ASP A 80 -7.30 39.84 1.71
CA ASP A 80 -6.66 39.90 0.39
C ASP A 80 -6.14 38.51 0.00
N LEU A 81 -5.63 37.75 0.98
CA LEU A 81 -5.20 36.37 0.78
C LEU A 81 -6.39 35.45 0.41
N GLN A 82 -7.50 35.53 1.14
CA GLN A 82 -8.72 34.78 0.82
C GLN A 82 -9.31 35.15 -0.55
N ALA A 83 -9.27 36.45 -0.92
CA ALA A 83 -9.71 36.89 -2.24
C ALA A 83 -8.82 36.30 -3.34
N ALA A 84 -7.49 36.26 -3.15
CA ALA A 84 -6.57 35.70 -4.11
C ALA A 84 -6.72 34.17 -4.26
N GLU A 85 -6.96 33.44 -3.17
CA GLU A 85 -7.28 32.01 -3.21
C GLU A 85 -8.58 31.72 -3.98
N SER A 86 -9.62 32.53 -3.76
CA SER A 86 -10.87 32.46 -4.53
C SER A 86 -10.65 32.74 -6.02
N LEU A 87 -9.79 33.70 -6.35
CA LEU A 87 -9.39 33.98 -7.73
C LEU A 87 -8.60 32.83 -8.33
N ALA A 88 -7.68 32.23 -7.59
CA ALA A 88 -6.92 31.06 -8.06
C ALA A 88 -7.84 29.89 -8.42
N THR A 89 -8.84 29.61 -7.59
CA THR A 89 -9.88 28.60 -7.90
C THR A 89 -10.68 28.96 -9.15
N THR A 90 -11.01 30.22 -9.34
CA THR A 90 -11.70 30.68 -10.56
C THR A 90 -10.80 30.53 -11.78
N TYR A 91 -9.54 30.89 -11.67
CA TYR A 91 -8.58 30.83 -12.77
C TYR A 91 -8.22 29.38 -13.14
N SER A 92 -8.20 28.45 -12.19
CA SER A 92 -8.03 27.02 -12.51
C SER A 92 -9.14 26.54 -13.46
N LYS A 93 -10.40 26.94 -13.22
CA LYS A 93 -11.53 26.59 -14.09
C LYS A 93 -11.49 27.31 -15.45
N ILE A 94 -10.94 28.50 -15.49
CA ILE A 94 -10.72 29.21 -16.75
C ILE A 94 -9.65 28.50 -17.59
N LEU A 95 -8.56 28.05 -16.99
CA LEU A 95 -7.48 27.31 -17.68
C LEU A 95 -7.97 25.97 -18.25
N GLU A 96 -8.91 25.31 -17.61
CA GLU A 96 -9.57 24.10 -18.12
C GLU A 96 -10.64 24.41 -19.19
N SER A 97 -10.96 25.67 -19.43
CA SER A 97 -12.03 26.03 -20.35
C SER A 97 -11.65 25.80 -21.82
N ASN A 98 -12.66 25.50 -22.65
CA ASN A 98 -12.49 25.29 -24.08
C ASN A 98 -11.78 26.46 -24.78
N SER A 99 -11.99 27.70 -24.31
CA SER A 99 -11.37 28.90 -24.89
C SER A 99 -9.87 28.89 -24.74
N VAL A 100 -9.37 28.52 -23.55
CA VAL A 100 -7.93 28.45 -23.29
C VAL A 100 -7.30 27.25 -24.01
N LEU A 101 -7.97 26.10 -23.98
CA LEU A 101 -7.50 24.91 -24.67
C LEU A 101 -7.38 25.13 -26.18
N ASP A 102 -8.36 25.81 -26.81
CA ASP A 102 -8.30 26.16 -28.23
C ASP A 102 -7.16 27.15 -28.52
N ALA A 103 -6.90 28.09 -27.62
CA ALA A 103 -5.79 29.03 -27.77
C ALA A 103 -4.43 28.33 -27.64
N VAL A 104 -4.30 27.37 -26.73
CA VAL A 104 -3.10 26.54 -26.58
C VAL A 104 -2.88 25.66 -27.80
N LEU A 105 -3.93 24.99 -28.31
CA LEU A 105 -3.84 24.19 -29.53
C LEU A 105 -3.42 25.03 -30.72
N LYS A 106 -3.91 26.26 -30.83
CA LYS A 106 -3.51 27.20 -31.89
C LYS A 106 -2.05 27.63 -31.75
N ASP A 107 -1.53 27.82 -30.55
CA ASP A 107 -0.13 28.18 -30.30
C ASP A 107 0.81 26.99 -30.61
N LEU A 108 0.41 25.75 -30.32
CA LEU A 108 1.10 24.53 -30.67
C LEU A 108 1.19 24.32 -32.20
N GLY A 109 0.21 24.84 -32.96
CA GLY A 109 0.14 24.75 -34.42
C GLY A 109 0.08 23.31 -34.94
N ASP A 110 0.57 23.09 -36.16
CA ASP A 110 0.55 21.79 -36.86
C ASP A 110 1.44 20.70 -36.23
N LYS A 111 2.08 20.98 -35.08
CA LYS A 111 2.94 20.01 -34.41
C LYS A 111 2.17 18.88 -33.70
N SER A 112 0.88 19.03 -33.55
CA SER A 112 0.07 18.03 -32.84
C SER A 112 -1.28 17.82 -33.53
N ASP A 113 -1.56 16.60 -33.89
CA ASP A 113 -2.88 16.15 -34.37
C ASP A 113 -3.83 15.95 -33.17
N LEU A 114 -3.69 16.82 -32.12
CA LEU A 114 -4.43 16.70 -30.87
C LEU A 114 -5.81 17.31 -30.98
N SER A 115 -6.80 16.55 -30.54
CA SER A 115 -8.14 17.07 -30.27
C SER A 115 -8.13 17.83 -28.95
N ARG A 116 -9.08 18.79 -28.80
CA ARG A 116 -9.32 19.49 -27.53
C ARG A 116 -9.57 18.52 -26.38
N LYS A 117 -10.25 17.41 -26.65
CA LYS A 117 -10.53 16.37 -25.66
C LYS A 117 -9.25 15.72 -25.15
N ASP A 118 -8.35 15.35 -26.05
CA ASP A 118 -7.08 14.73 -25.70
C ASP A 118 -6.23 15.68 -24.86
N LEU A 119 -6.17 16.96 -25.23
CA LEU A 119 -5.49 17.98 -24.44
C LEU A 119 -6.11 18.13 -23.04
N SER A 120 -7.44 18.11 -22.94
CA SER A 120 -8.13 18.19 -21.64
C SER A 120 -7.86 16.99 -20.73
N GLU A 121 -7.66 15.79 -21.30
CA GLU A 121 -7.32 14.58 -20.54
C GLU A 121 -5.84 14.56 -20.13
N MET A 122 -4.97 15.26 -20.85
CA MET A 122 -3.53 15.38 -20.58
C MET A 122 -3.19 16.39 -19.50
N ILE A 123 -4.08 17.33 -19.19
CA ILE A 123 -3.81 18.41 -18.26
C ILE A 123 -4.56 18.22 -16.93
N GLU A 124 -3.90 18.60 -15.87
CA GLU A 124 -4.48 18.68 -14.54
C GLU A 124 -4.12 20.04 -13.94
N VAL A 125 -5.13 20.83 -13.61
CA VAL A 125 -4.95 22.17 -13.04
C VAL A 125 -5.31 22.16 -11.57
N SER A 126 -4.37 22.49 -10.70
CA SER A 126 -4.54 22.48 -9.25
C SER A 126 -4.11 23.80 -8.62
N VAL A 127 -4.76 24.17 -7.54
CA VAL A 127 -4.39 25.29 -6.68
C VAL A 127 -3.60 24.72 -5.51
N VAL A 128 -2.41 25.28 -5.24
CA VAL A 128 -1.62 24.88 -4.08
C VAL A 128 -2.27 25.45 -2.83
N SER A 129 -2.70 24.58 -1.92
CA SER A 129 -3.42 24.97 -0.69
C SER A 129 -2.71 26.07 0.08
N ASP A 130 -3.46 27.00 0.61
CA ASP A 130 -3.00 28.15 1.39
C ASP A 130 -2.00 29.09 0.66
N THR A 131 -2.01 29.06 -0.66
CA THR A 131 -1.15 29.91 -1.49
C THR A 131 -1.91 30.55 -2.65
N GLN A 132 -1.28 31.51 -3.31
CA GLN A 132 -1.74 32.13 -4.55
C GLN A 132 -1.12 31.45 -5.78
N LEU A 133 -0.60 30.23 -5.61
CA LEU A 133 0.02 29.48 -6.69
C LEU A 133 -0.97 28.51 -7.32
N LEU A 134 -0.92 28.49 -8.63
CA LEU A 134 -1.70 27.61 -9.48
C LEU A 134 -0.73 26.79 -10.32
N GLU A 135 -0.85 25.47 -10.28
CA GLU A 135 -0.03 24.54 -11.03
C GLU A 135 -0.84 23.93 -12.16
N VAL A 136 -0.25 23.90 -13.36
CA VAL A 136 -0.71 23.12 -14.49
C VAL A 136 0.26 21.99 -14.71
N ILE A 137 -0.23 20.76 -14.53
CA ILE A 137 0.54 19.52 -14.72
C ILE A 137 0.11 18.92 -16.04
N ILE A 138 1.06 18.72 -16.94
CA ILE A 138 0.84 18.13 -18.26
C ILE A 138 1.41 16.71 -18.26
N LYS A 139 0.58 15.72 -18.57
CA LYS A 139 0.94 14.32 -18.66
C LYS A 139 0.96 13.86 -20.11
N SER A 140 2.08 13.26 -20.56
CA SER A 140 2.22 12.76 -21.92
C SER A 140 3.15 11.56 -21.98
N ASP A 141 3.04 10.78 -23.04
CA ASP A 141 3.95 9.67 -23.35
C ASP A 141 5.34 10.14 -23.76
N SER A 142 5.48 11.43 -24.18
CA SER A 142 6.75 12.06 -24.53
C SER A 142 7.06 13.23 -23.60
N ALA A 143 8.25 13.20 -22.98
CA ALA A 143 8.73 14.29 -22.12
C ALA A 143 8.89 15.62 -22.85
N GLU A 144 9.34 15.57 -24.13
CA GLU A 144 9.52 16.76 -24.96
C GLU A 144 8.17 17.37 -25.31
N PHE A 145 7.19 16.54 -25.67
CA PHE A 145 5.86 17.00 -26.00
C PHE A 145 5.13 17.60 -24.79
N ALA A 146 5.22 16.98 -23.60
CA ALA A 146 4.70 17.54 -22.37
C ALA A 146 5.29 18.92 -22.07
N CYS A 147 6.59 19.10 -22.28
CA CYS A 147 7.27 20.38 -22.11
C CYS A 147 6.80 21.42 -23.12
N ASP A 148 6.60 21.06 -24.40
CA ASP A 148 6.15 21.99 -25.44
C ASP A 148 4.71 22.44 -25.18
N VAL A 149 3.81 21.54 -24.77
CA VAL A 149 2.46 21.90 -24.30
C VAL A 149 2.53 22.86 -23.10
N GLY A 150 3.41 22.56 -22.14
CA GLY A 150 3.63 23.43 -20.98
C GLY A 150 4.11 24.84 -21.37
N LYS A 151 5.01 24.95 -22.34
CA LYS A 151 5.47 26.27 -22.87
C LYS A 151 4.32 27.02 -23.51
N SER A 152 3.45 26.34 -24.26
CA SER A 152 2.26 26.97 -24.83
C SER A 152 1.31 27.46 -23.74
N PHE A 153 1.10 26.68 -22.67
CA PHE A 153 0.34 27.16 -21.50
C PHE A 153 1.00 28.37 -20.86
N ALA A 154 2.31 28.37 -20.64
CA ALA A 154 3.03 29.50 -20.07
C ALA A 154 2.87 30.80 -20.90
N ASN A 155 2.80 30.67 -22.22
CA ASN A 155 2.62 31.82 -23.10
C ASN A 155 1.18 32.29 -23.20
N VAL A 156 0.22 31.37 -23.29
CA VAL A 156 -1.19 31.64 -23.57
C VAL A 156 -1.97 32.02 -22.31
N ALA A 157 -1.73 31.31 -21.18
CA ALA A 157 -2.53 31.47 -19.97
C ALA A 157 -2.58 32.91 -19.43
N PRO A 158 -1.46 33.67 -19.34
CA PRO A 158 -1.51 35.05 -18.84
C PRO A 158 -2.37 35.94 -19.71
N THR A 159 -2.28 35.79 -21.02
CA THR A 159 -3.02 36.62 -21.98
C THR A 159 -4.52 36.31 -21.95
N GLU A 160 -4.88 35.03 -21.96
CA GLU A 160 -6.27 34.59 -21.98
C GLU A 160 -6.99 34.88 -20.66
N ILE A 161 -6.34 34.68 -19.51
CA ILE A 161 -6.92 35.02 -18.21
C ILE A 161 -7.24 36.51 -18.12
N VAL A 162 -6.30 37.38 -18.48
CA VAL A 162 -6.51 38.85 -18.50
C VAL A 162 -7.61 39.21 -19.47
N ARG A 163 -7.68 38.58 -20.64
CA ARG A 163 -8.74 38.82 -21.65
C ARG A 163 -10.13 38.48 -21.11
N ILE A 164 -10.24 37.37 -20.38
CA ILE A 164 -11.53 36.86 -19.88
C ILE A 164 -11.95 37.59 -18.62
N THR A 165 -11.06 37.76 -17.64
CA THR A 165 -11.43 38.27 -16.31
C THR A 165 -11.44 39.80 -16.21
N LYS A 166 -10.59 40.47 -16.95
CA LYS A 166 -10.38 41.94 -16.91
C LYS A 166 -10.04 42.51 -15.51
N ALA A 167 -9.81 41.66 -14.53
CA ALA A 167 -9.78 42.05 -13.11
C ALA A 167 -8.50 41.60 -12.37
N GLY A 168 -7.53 41.05 -13.03
CA GLY A 168 -6.31 40.52 -12.41
C GLY A 168 -5.56 39.71 -13.46
N GLY A 169 -4.62 38.88 -13.03
CA GLY A 169 -3.84 38.06 -13.94
C GLY A 169 -3.04 37.00 -13.24
N VAL A 170 -2.27 36.30 -14.05
CA VAL A 170 -1.30 35.33 -13.60
C VAL A 170 0.08 35.68 -14.15
N GLU A 171 1.11 35.36 -13.42
CA GLU A 171 2.49 35.50 -13.84
C GLU A 171 3.18 34.13 -13.72
N VAL A 172 3.99 33.77 -14.69
CA VAL A 172 4.71 32.50 -14.71
C VAL A 172 5.83 32.57 -13.69
N VAL A 173 5.78 31.68 -12.70
CA VAL A 173 6.81 31.53 -11.67
C VAL A 173 7.84 30.50 -12.15
N ASP A 174 7.36 29.28 -12.41
CA ASP A 174 8.21 28.21 -12.90
C ASP A 174 7.86 27.86 -14.33
N ARG A 175 8.88 27.80 -15.17
CA ARG A 175 8.74 27.40 -16.57
C ARG A 175 8.78 25.88 -16.69
N PRO A 176 8.06 25.32 -17.68
CA PRO A 176 8.05 23.88 -17.88
C PRO A 176 9.45 23.39 -18.30
N GLU A 177 9.88 22.32 -17.70
CA GLU A 177 11.11 21.62 -18.00
C GLU A 177 10.81 20.24 -18.60
N VAL A 178 11.76 19.75 -19.40
CA VAL A 178 11.67 18.38 -19.93
C VAL A 178 11.90 17.40 -18.79
N ALA A 179 10.91 16.55 -18.52
CA ALA A 179 11.02 15.56 -17.45
C ALA A 179 12.20 14.61 -17.71
N ALA A 180 13.14 14.58 -16.76
CA ALA A 180 14.30 13.68 -16.81
C ALA A 180 13.92 12.23 -16.48
N GLU A 181 12.86 12.03 -15.70
CA GLU A 181 12.39 10.72 -15.25
C GLU A 181 10.90 10.55 -15.53
N LYS A 182 10.47 9.29 -15.71
CA LYS A 182 9.05 8.96 -15.84
C LYS A 182 8.31 9.19 -14.52
N SER A 183 7.15 9.83 -14.57
CA SER A 183 6.32 10.09 -13.40
C SER A 183 5.44 8.88 -13.04
N SER A 184 4.97 8.16 -14.07
CA SER A 184 4.12 6.96 -13.91
C SER A 184 4.56 5.89 -14.92
N PRO A 185 4.39 4.59 -14.60
CA PRO A 185 4.04 4.02 -13.31
C PRO A 185 5.22 4.05 -12.32
N ARG A 186 4.92 4.19 -11.05
CA ARG A 186 5.92 4.08 -9.97
C ARG A 186 6.16 2.62 -9.63
N THR A 187 6.94 1.95 -10.47
CA THR A 187 7.15 0.49 -10.44
C THR A 187 7.48 -0.08 -9.06
N VAL A 188 8.29 0.63 -8.27
CA VAL A 188 8.67 0.20 -6.91
C VAL A 188 7.47 0.24 -5.97
N PHE A 189 6.68 1.31 -6.02
CA PHE A 189 5.52 1.49 -5.16
C PHE A 189 4.40 0.51 -5.53
N ASP A 190 4.13 0.35 -6.82
CA ASP A 190 3.12 -0.58 -7.32
C ASP A 190 3.47 -2.04 -6.99
N THR A 191 4.76 -2.41 -7.11
CA THR A 191 5.27 -3.73 -6.72
C THR A 191 5.12 -3.97 -5.21
N ALA A 192 5.38 -2.96 -4.39
CA ALA A 192 5.20 -3.07 -2.93
C ALA A 192 3.73 -3.27 -2.55
N ILE A 193 2.81 -2.58 -3.22
CA ILE A 193 1.36 -2.79 -3.03
C ILE A 193 0.99 -4.21 -3.47
N GLY A 194 1.48 -4.68 -4.61
CA GLY A 194 1.26 -6.05 -5.08
C GLY A 194 1.73 -7.11 -4.08
N PHE A 195 2.89 -6.90 -3.46
CA PHE A 195 3.40 -7.76 -2.37
C PHE A 195 2.44 -7.81 -1.18
N LEU A 196 1.96 -6.66 -0.71
CA LEU A 196 1.03 -6.58 0.42
C LEU A 196 -0.30 -7.29 0.12
N ILE A 197 -0.84 -7.11 -1.09
CA ILE A 197 -2.06 -7.79 -1.52
C ILE A 197 -1.84 -9.31 -1.54
N GLY A 198 -0.69 -9.79 -2.02
CA GLY A 198 -0.35 -11.20 -2.03
C GLY A 198 -0.26 -11.81 -0.62
N VAL A 199 0.38 -11.12 0.31
CA VAL A 199 0.46 -11.54 1.72
C VAL A 199 -0.92 -11.55 2.37
N MET A 200 -1.73 -10.52 2.12
CA MET A 200 -3.09 -10.42 2.67
C MET A 200 -3.99 -11.53 2.13
N GLY A 201 -3.94 -11.80 0.82
CA GLY A 201 -4.74 -12.84 0.18
C GLY A 201 -4.46 -14.24 0.74
N ILE A 202 -3.17 -14.63 0.86
CA ILE A 202 -2.82 -15.94 1.43
C ILE A 202 -3.16 -16.02 2.92
N SER A 203 -3.07 -14.90 3.65
CA SER A 203 -3.45 -14.87 5.07
C SER A 203 -4.92 -15.23 5.25
N VAL A 204 -5.81 -14.65 4.42
CA VAL A 204 -7.24 -14.98 4.41
C VAL A 204 -7.46 -16.46 4.09
N VAL A 205 -6.77 -16.99 3.08
CA VAL A 205 -6.89 -18.42 2.70
C VAL A 205 -6.43 -19.32 3.84
N LEU A 206 -5.35 -19.00 4.53
CA LEU A 206 -4.86 -19.77 5.68
C LEU A 206 -5.82 -19.74 6.86
N ILE A 207 -6.45 -18.58 7.12
CA ILE A 207 -7.47 -18.43 8.16
C ILE A 207 -8.72 -19.25 7.81
N LEU A 208 -9.21 -19.15 6.58
CA LEU A 208 -10.34 -19.95 6.12
C LEU A 208 -10.05 -21.46 6.20
N LYS A 209 -8.84 -21.88 5.84
CA LYS A 209 -8.41 -23.26 5.99
C LYS A 209 -8.38 -23.70 7.46
N MET A 210 -7.89 -22.84 8.37
CA MET A 210 -7.92 -23.10 9.83
C MET A 210 -9.36 -23.26 10.34
N LEU A 211 -10.28 -22.39 9.88
CA LEU A 211 -11.70 -22.46 10.25
C LEU A 211 -12.41 -23.72 9.71
N SER A 212 -11.95 -24.21 8.56
CA SER A 212 -12.49 -25.43 7.93
C SER A 212 -11.83 -26.71 8.46
N ASP A 213 -10.75 -26.60 9.22
CA ASP A 213 -10.05 -27.73 9.79
C ASP A 213 -10.73 -28.14 11.11
N THR A 214 -11.53 -29.21 11.03
CA THR A 214 -12.25 -29.78 12.17
C THR A 214 -11.46 -30.92 12.83
N THR A 215 -10.15 -30.99 12.60
CA THR A 215 -9.30 -32.04 13.15
C THR A 215 -9.12 -31.84 14.66
N ILE A 216 -9.48 -32.85 15.42
CA ILE A 216 -9.33 -32.87 16.88
C ILE A 216 -7.87 -33.20 17.21
N TYR A 217 -7.17 -32.26 17.83
CA TYR A 217 -5.75 -32.43 18.17
C TYR A 217 -5.52 -32.71 19.67
N LEU A 218 -6.42 -32.27 20.53
CA LEU A 218 -6.29 -32.44 21.98
C LEU A 218 -7.41 -33.30 22.55
N PRO A 219 -7.12 -34.09 23.60
CA PRO A 219 -8.14 -34.83 24.35
C PRO A 219 -9.24 -33.93 24.95
N GLU A 220 -8.90 -32.70 25.30
CA GLU A 220 -9.81 -31.68 25.83
C GLU A 220 -10.89 -31.27 24.82
N ASP A 221 -10.56 -31.31 23.51
CA ASP A 221 -11.52 -31.00 22.43
C ASP A 221 -12.66 -32.04 22.41
N ILE A 222 -12.36 -33.30 22.74
CA ILE A 222 -13.33 -34.39 22.81
C ILE A 222 -14.27 -34.19 23.99
N GLU A 223 -13.74 -33.79 25.16
CA GLU A 223 -14.53 -33.50 26.34
C GLU A 223 -15.50 -32.34 26.11
N ASN A 224 -15.03 -31.28 25.48
CA ASN A 224 -15.84 -30.10 25.19
C ASN A 224 -16.94 -30.35 24.15
N ILE A 225 -16.71 -31.20 23.14
CA ILE A 225 -17.67 -31.46 22.06
C ILE A 225 -18.70 -32.53 22.48
N SER A 226 -18.25 -33.60 23.15
CA SER A 226 -19.10 -34.77 23.44
C SER A 226 -19.59 -34.80 24.90
N GLY A 227 -19.09 -33.96 25.80
CA GLY A 227 -19.44 -33.95 27.19
C GLY A 227 -19.01 -35.22 27.97
N VAL A 228 -18.11 -36.03 27.37
CA VAL A 228 -17.64 -37.30 27.94
C VAL A 228 -16.19 -37.14 28.40
N THR A 229 -15.91 -37.50 29.66
CA THR A 229 -14.56 -37.43 30.22
C THR A 229 -13.62 -38.43 29.57
N VAL A 230 -12.44 -37.97 29.09
CA VAL A 230 -11.42 -38.82 28.51
C VAL A 230 -10.71 -39.60 29.62
N LEU A 231 -10.91 -40.93 29.63
CA LEU A 231 -10.36 -41.82 30.66
C LEU A 231 -8.87 -42.13 30.47
N GLY A 232 -8.34 -41.90 29.30
CA GLY A 232 -6.91 -42.12 28.99
C GLY A 232 -6.56 -41.96 27.56
N GLN A 233 -5.30 -41.68 27.27
CA GLN A 233 -4.74 -41.51 25.94
C GLN A 233 -3.70 -42.61 25.67
N ILE A 234 -3.83 -43.31 24.57
CA ILE A 234 -2.84 -44.28 24.11
C ILE A 234 -1.86 -43.57 23.18
N PRO A 235 -0.59 -43.41 23.58
CA PRO A 235 0.40 -42.78 22.75
C PRO A 235 0.73 -43.66 21.53
N GLU A 236 0.95 -43.01 20.38
CA GLU A 236 1.45 -43.69 19.19
C GLU A 236 2.84 -44.29 19.47
N ILE A 237 3.01 -45.57 19.16
CA ILE A 237 4.25 -46.28 19.39
C ILE A 237 4.91 -46.42 18.02
N ASP A 238 5.96 -45.63 17.77
CA ASP A 238 6.87 -45.86 16.66
C ASP A 238 7.62 -47.17 16.85
N VAL A 239 7.15 -48.22 16.18
CA VAL A 239 7.83 -49.51 16.15
C VAL A 239 8.98 -49.40 15.16
N THR A 240 10.14 -48.96 15.61
CA THR A 240 11.35 -49.04 14.80
C THR A 240 11.71 -50.52 14.62
N GLU A 241 12.01 -50.92 13.39
CA GLU A 241 12.22 -52.27 12.87
C GLU A 241 13.30 -53.12 13.59
N ASN A 242 13.93 -52.60 14.65
CA ASN A 242 14.94 -53.28 15.47
C ASN A 242 14.56 -53.43 16.95
N GLY A 243 13.38 -53.71 17.19
CA GLY A 243 12.79 -54.62 18.12
C GLY A 243 13.12 -54.65 19.59
N HIS A 244 13.55 -53.61 20.27
CA HIS A 244 13.59 -53.62 21.76
C HIS A 244 13.35 -52.22 22.34
N THR A 245 12.11 -51.84 22.51
CA THR A 245 11.74 -50.63 23.25
C THR A 245 11.29 -51.02 24.66
N TYR A 246 11.97 -50.56 25.69
CA TYR A 246 11.59 -50.77 27.08
C TYR A 246 10.91 -49.54 27.67
N TRP A 247 9.79 -49.75 28.35
CA TRP A 247 9.07 -48.69 29.03
C TRP A 247 9.62 -48.51 30.46
N LYS A 248 10.00 -47.31 30.82
CA LYS A 248 10.36 -46.96 32.19
C LYS A 248 9.44 -45.90 32.73
N LEU A 249 8.63 -46.25 33.75
CA LEU A 249 7.80 -45.32 34.49
C LEU A 249 8.72 -44.44 35.36
N THR A 250 8.76 -43.15 35.11
CA THR A 250 9.40 -42.16 35.98
C THR A 250 8.38 -41.63 36.99
N LYS A 251 8.81 -41.28 38.21
CA LYS A 251 7.99 -40.65 39.25
C LYS A 251 7.41 -39.33 38.77
N GLY A 252 6.20 -39.34 38.19
CA GLY A 252 5.55 -38.19 37.62
C GLY A 252 4.69 -38.48 36.36
N GLY A 253 4.60 -39.79 36.00
CA GLY A 253 3.68 -40.21 34.91
C GLY A 253 4.15 -39.95 33.46
N VAL A 254 5.37 -39.51 33.25
CA VAL A 254 5.96 -39.33 31.90
C VAL A 254 6.66 -40.60 31.47
N ILE A 255 6.18 -41.18 30.36
CA ILE A 255 6.79 -42.35 29.73
C ILE A 255 7.93 -41.91 28.84
N ARG A 256 9.15 -42.33 29.14
CA ARG A 256 10.34 -42.07 28.32
C ARG A 256 10.83 -43.36 27.65
N CYS A 257 10.95 -43.36 26.33
CA CYS A 257 11.54 -44.48 25.61
C CYS A 257 13.08 -44.37 25.70
N GLU A 258 13.73 -45.36 26.28
CA GLU A 258 15.20 -45.44 26.34
C GLU A 258 15.69 -46.51 25.36
N ASN A 259 16.53 -46.11 24.40
CA ASN A 259 17.06 -47.01 23.39
C ASN A 259 18.28 -47.77 23.96
N LYS A 260 18.35 -49.08 23.74
CA LYS A 260 19.40 -49.99 24.26
C LYS A 260 20.82 -49.57 23.84
N LYS A 261 21.00 -48.82 22.75
CA LYS A 261 22.31 -48.32 22.34
C LYS A 261 22.95 -47.34 23.31
N ASP A 262 22.15 -46.59 24.07
CA ASP A 262 22.70 -45.62 25.05
C ASP A 262 23.22 -46.29 26.34
N LYS A 263 22.90 -47.55 26.57
CA LYS A 263 23.39 -48.29 27.76
C LYS A 263 24.76 -48.88 27.53
N ASP A 264 25.06 -49.35 26.32
CA ASP A 264 26.33 -49.96 26.02
C ASP A 264 27.49 -48.94 25.90
N ASP A 265 27.17 -47.69 25.52
CA ASP A 265 28.11 -46.57 25.47
C ASP A 265 28.41 -45.98 26.87
N LYS A 266 27.47 -46.05 27.81
CA LYS A 266 27.71 -45.61 29.21
C LYS A 266 28.47 -46.64 30.04
N SER A 267 28.35 -47.92 29.71
CA SER A 267 29.08 -48.99 30.39
C SER A 267 30.57 -49.01 29.98
N LYS A 268 30.93 -48.64 28.75
CA LYS A 268 32.30 -48.51 28.27
C LYS A 268 33.06 -47.29 28.77
N LYS A 269 32.36 -46.28 29.27
CA LYS A 269 32.96 -45.01 29.76
C LYS A 269 33.20 -44.99 31.28
N SER A 270 32.87 -46.08 31.99
CA SER A 270 33.02 -46.20 33.44
C SER A 270 34.20 -47.11 33.84
N ASP A 271 34.91 -47.72 32.86
CA ASP A 271 36.04 -48.64 33.06
C ASP A 271 37.38 -48.12 32.50
N ASP A 272 37.49 -46.79 32.24
CA ASP A 272 38.76 -46.10 31.93
C ASP A 272 39.11 -45.10 33.05
#